data_39f366fda0112995f2e9fe18d589204b
#
_entry.id   39f366fda0112995f2e9fe18d589204b
#
_cell.length_a   1.000
_cell.length_b   1.000
_cell.length_c   1.000
_cell.angle_alpha   90.00
_cell.angle_beta   90.00
_cell.angle_gamma   90.00
#
_symmetry.space_group_name_H-M   'P 1'
#
loop_
_entity.id
_entity.type
_entity.pdbx_description
1 polymer ?
#
loop_
_entity_poly.entity_id
_entity_poly.type
_entity_poly.pdbx_seq_one_letter_code
_entity_poly.pdbx_strand_id
1 'polypeptide(L)'
;LTMNIGGYGTDMGGAAIGPHDLEGQVLLYRKDFGGALAPKSAWPILVYGSPTLPLRLKRQMETSYEVARYLEGHPMVARVVYPGLENYPQRALAKKQMRSPDGSFTPGNMIYFETVEENAAEPVNNIKVVDWIAKHAYTMTLAVSLGQLRTLIENPGAMTHAAVPAEKRIEGGIAPNGVRISIGVESAEDIIRDFEKAFEQAK
;
A
#
# COMPACT_ATOMS: atom_id res chain seq x y z
N LEU A 1 -10.40 -9.32 -3.24
CA LEU A 1 -10.93 -8.41 -4.27
C LEU A 1 -11.15 -6.98 -3.74
N THR A 2 -11.28 -6.82 -2.43
CA THR A 2 -11.55 -5.54 -1.74
C THR A 2 -10.52 -4.46 -2.08
N MET A 3 -9.24 -4.83 -2.10
CA MET A 3 -8.11 -3.94 -2.33
C MET A 3 -8.02 -3.50 -3.80
N ASN A 4 -6.89 -3.62 -4.43
CA ASN A 4 -6.63 -3.10 -5.78
C ASN A 4 -7.65 -3.51 -6.85
N ILE A 5 -8.20 -4.74 -6.80
CA ILE A 5 -9.16 -5.20 -7.82
C ILE A 5 -10.47 -4.41 -7.72
N GLY A 6 -11.09 -4.35 -6.56
CA GLY A 6 -12.23 -3.45 -6.30
C GLY A 6 -11.82 -1.99 -6.40
N GLY A 7 -10.83 -1.59 -5.61
CA GLY A 7 -10.10 -0.32 -5.70
C GLY A 7 -10.85 0.94 -5.29
N TYR A 8 -12.14 0.88 -5.06
CA TYR A 8 -12.96 2.05 -4.74
C TYR A 8 -13.29 2.19 -3.25
N GLY A 9 -12.99 1.17 -2.44
CA GLY A 9 -13.31 1.18 -1.02
C GLY A 9 -14.81 1.06 -0.70
N THR A 10 -15.63 0.66 -1.68
CA THR A 10 -17.08 0.58 -1.55
C THR A 10 -17.57 -0.78 -1.10
N ASP A 11 -16.85 -1.84 -1.44
CA ASP A 11 -17.27 -3.22 -1.21
C ASP A 11 -16.12 -4.14 -0.83
N MET A 12 -16.45 -5.20 -0.13
CA MET A 12 -15.51 -6.26 0.23
C MET A 12 -15.77 -7.50 -0.61
N GLY A 13 -14.71 -8.20 -0.96
CA GLY A 13 -14.81 -9.48 -1.66
C GLY A 13 -13.51 -10.26 -1.58
N GLY A 14 -13.64 -11.58 -1.69
CA GLY A 14 -12.52 -12.51 -1.77
C GLY A 14 -12.56 -13.31 -3.07
N ALA A 15 -11.45 -13.99 -3.37
CA ALA A 15 -11.39 -15.01 -4.40
C ALA A 15 -10.54 -16.17 -3.88
N ALA A 16 -11.04 -17.38 -4.06
CA ALA A 16 -10.27 -18.61 -3.85
C ALA A 16 -9.80 -19.11 -5.23
N ILE A 17 -8.50 -19.35 -5.37
CA ILE A 17 -7.90 -19.91 -6.57
C ILE A 17 -7.23 -21.21 -6.18
N GLY A 18 -7.57 -22.29 -6.84
CA GLY A 18 -7.05 -23.61 -6.51
C GLY A 18 -7.03 -24.55 -7.71
N PRO A 19 -6.49 -25.77 -7.55
CA PRO A 19 -6.53 -26.80 -8.56
C PRO A 19 -7.96 -27.15 -8.95
N HIS A 20 -8.17 -27.55 -10.19
CA HIS A 20 -9.51 -27.84 -10.75
C HIS A 20 -10.22 -29.01 -10.05
N ASP A 21 -9.48 -29.97 -9.55
CA ASP A 21 -10.02 -31.13 -8.79
C ASP A 21 -10.71 -30.73 -7.47
N LEU A 22 -10.40 -29.56 -6.91
CA LEU A 22 -11.07 -29.04 -5.73
C LEU A 22 -12.38 -28.29 -6.03
N GLU A 23 -12.67 -27.99 -7.30
CA GLU A 23 -13.82 -27.19 -7.68
C GLU A 23 -15.14 -27.75 -7.15
N GLY A 24 -15.36 -29.05 -7.31
CA GLY A 24 -16.61 -29.72 -6.87
C GLY A 24 -16.83 -29.61 -5.36
N GLN A 25 -15.77 -29.73 -4.57
CA GLN A 25 -15.86 -29.60 -3.11
C GLN A 25 -16.15 -28.13 -2.71
N VAL A 26 -15.46 -27.18 -3.32
CA VAL A 26 -15.67 -25.75 -3.04
C VAL A 26 -17.09 -25.32 -3.41
N LEU A 27 -17.60 -25.77 -4.56
CA LEU A 27 -18.98 -25.50 -4.98
C LEU A 27 -20.03 -26.14 -4.05
N LEU A 28 -19.77 -27.34 -3.53
CA LEU A 28 -20.64 -28.00 -2.55
C LEU A 28 -20.68 -27.19 -1.24
N TYR A 29 -19.52 -26.81 -0.68
CA TYR A 29 -19.47 -25.99 0.51
C TYR A 29 -20.16 -24.64 0.30
N ARG A 30 -19.95 -24.01 -0.85
CA ARG A 30 -20.61 -22.74 -1.20
C ARG A 30 -22.13 -22.90 -1.25
N LYS A 31 -22.63 -24.01 -1.78
CA LYS A 31 -24.05 -24.31 -1.86
C LYS A 31 -24.65 -24.51 -0.47
N ASP A 32 -24.00 -25.33 0.38
CA ASP A 32 -24.59 -25.82 1.62
C ASP A 32 -24.39 -24.84 2.79
N PHE A 33 -23.25 -24.10 2.82
CA PHE A 33 -22.89 -23.18 3.90
C PHE A 33 -22.90 -21.69 3.48
N GLY A 34 -23.14 -21.39 2.22
CA GLY A 34 -23.06 -20.04 1.68
C GLY A 34 -21.63 -19.63 1.34
N GLY A 35 -21.28 -18.35 1.55
CA GLY A 35 -19.97 -17.80 1.17
C GLY A 35 -19.92 -17.28 -0.26
N ALA A 36 -21.04 -17.14 -0.93
CA ALA A 36 -21.14 -16.43 -2.19
C ALA A 36 -21.12 -14.92 -1.94
N LEU A 37 -20.36 -14.19 -2.76
CA LEU A 37 -20.40 -12.74 -2.75
C LEU A 37 -21.79 -12.25 -3.17
N ALA A 38 -22.39 -11.36 -2.38
CA ALA A 38 -23.69 -10.79 -2.70
C ALA A 38 -23.65 -10.06 -4.06
N PRO A 39 -24.69 -10.18 -4.90
CA PRO A 39 -24.71 -9.53 -6.21
C PRO A 39 -24.46 -8.01 -6.16
N LYS A 40 -24.96 -7.34 -5.13
CA LYS A 40 -24.74 -5.92 -4.88
C LYS A 40 -23.25 -5.57 -4.71
N SER A 41 -22.48 -6.40 -4.01
CA SER A 41 -21.05 -6.22 -3.82
C SER A 41 -20.22 -6.72 -5.01
N ALA A 42 -20.71 -7.73 -5.72
CA ALA A 42 -20.04 -8.24 -6.93
C ALA A 42 -20.10 -7.23 -8.08
N TRP A 43 -21.19 -6.50 -8.21
CA TRP A 43 -21.43 -5.57 -9.31
C TRP A 43 -20.32 -4.51 -9.44
N PRO A 44 -20.01 -3.68 -8.43
CA PRO A 44 -18.97 -2.65 -8.56
C PRO A 44 -17.59 -3.25 -8.79
N ILE A 45 -17.30 -4.42 -8.23
CA ILE A 45 -16.02 -5.11 -8.47
C ILE A 45 -15.88 -5.55 -9.93
N LEU A 46 -16.95 -6.09 -10.52
CA LEU A 46 -16.93 -6.62 -11.89
C LEU A 46 -17.08 -5.54 -12.96
N VAL A 47 -17.89 -4.52 -12.69
CA VAL A 47 -18.23 -3.50 -13.71
C VAL A 47 -17.26 -2.33 -13.70
N TYR A 48 -16.74 -1.95 -12.54
CA TYR A 48 -15.84 -0.80 -12.39
C TYR A 48 -14.43 -1.23 -11.97
N GLY A 49 -14.30 -2.08 -10.97
CA GLY A 49 -13.02 -2.44 -10.37
C GLY A 49 -12.12 -3.20 -11.32
N SER A 50 -12.55 -4.36 -11.77
CA SER A 50 -11.76 -5.25 -12.64
C SER A 50 -11.41 -4.61 -13.99
N PRO A 51 -12.35 -4.00 -14.75
CA PRO A 51 -12.03 -3.40 -16.05
C PRO A 51 -11.08 -2.20 -15.97
N THR A 52 -11.10 -1.45 -14.87
CA THR A 52 -10.24 -0.26 -14.71
C THR A 52 -8.92 -0.57 -14.00
N LEU A 53 -8.72 -1.79 -13.50
CA LEU A 53 -7.53 -2.17 -12.75
C LEU A 53 -6.22 -1.84 -13.46
N PRO A 54 -6.01 -2.18 -14.76
CA PRO A 54 -4.76 -1.87 -15.44
C PRO A 54 -4.46 -0.38 -15.53
N LEU A 55 -5.49 0.44 -15.80
CA LEU A 55 -5.35 1.90 -15.89
C LEU A 55 -5.00 2.51 -14.54
N ARG A 56 -5.70 2.10 -13.49
CA ARG A 56 -5.46 2.58 -12.13
C ARG A 56 -4.07 2.20 -11.64
N LEU A 57 -3.68 0.92 -11.76
CA LEU A 57 -2.36 0.46 -11.33
C LEU A 57 -1.24 1.14 -12.10
N LYS A 58 -1.39 1.37 -13.41
CA LYS A 58 -0.39 2.11 -14.19
C LYS A 58 -0.17 3.50 -13.58
N ARG A 59 -1.23 4.27 -13.38
CA ARG A 59 -1.15 5.61 -12.77
C ARG A 59 -0.58 5.56 -11.35
N GLN A 60 -1.04 4.63 -10.53
CA GLN A 60 -0.56 4.45 -9.17
C GLN A 60 0.93 4.11 -9.11
N MET A 61 1.42 3.27 -10.02
CA MET A 61 2.85 2.91 -10.08
C MET A 61 3.73 4.07 -10.54
N GLU A 62 3.28 4.86 -11.52
CA GLU A 62 3.97 6.08 -11.96
C GLU A 62 4.14 7.05 -10.77
N THR A 63 3.05 7.37 -10.10
CA THR A 63 3.06 8.20 -8.88
C THR A 63 3.92 7.58 -7.76
N SER A 64 3.82 6.25 -7.55
CA SER A 64 4.62 5.57 -6.51
C SER A 64 6.12 5.68 -6.77
N TYR A 65 6.54 5.58 -8.02
CA TYR A 65 7.94 5.70 -8.36
C TYR A 65 8.47 7.10 -8.07
N GLU A 66 7.74 8.14 -8.46
CA GLU A 66 8.12 9.54 -8.20
C GLU A 66 8.18 9.85 -6.71
N VAL A 67 7.16 9.45 -5.94
CA VAL A 67 7.12 9.63 -4.48
C VAL A 67 8.23 8.85 -3.79
N ALA A 68 8.49 7.59 -4.20
CA ALA A 68 9.55 6.78 -3.62
C ALA A 68 10.94 7.37 -3.88
N ARG A 69 11.17 7.93 -5.08
CA ARG A 69 12.42 8.63 -5.44
C ARG A 69 12.62 9.89 -4.61
N TYR A 70 11.56 10.66 -4.41
CA TYR A 70 11.60 11.84 -3.53
C TYR A 70 11.97 11.45 -2.11
N LEU A 71 11.28 10.45 -1.54
CA LEU A 71 11.55 9.97 -0.18
C LEU A 71 12.97 9.41 -0.04
N GLU A 72 13.47 8.67 -1.03
CA GLU A 72 14.82 8.10 -1.04
C GLU A 72 15.91 9.18 -0.95
N GLY A 73 15.68 10.35 -1.57
CA GLY A 73 16.60 11.50 -1.53
C GLY A 73 16.37 12.44 -0.36
N HIS A 74 15.35 12.22 0.48
CA HIS A 74 14.99 13.19 1.51
C HIS A 74 15.83 13.01 2.80
N PRO A 75 16.43 14.08 3.38
CA PRO A 75 17.34 13.96 4.53
C PRO A 75 16.67 13.43 5.81
N MET A 76 15.34 13.51 5.92
CA MET A 76 14.58 13.00 7.07
C MET A 76 14.12 11.55 6.92
N VAL A 77 14.48 10.89 5.82
CA VAL A 77 14.16 9.50 5.52
C VAL A 77 15.44 8.67 5.55
N ALA A 78 15.47 7.68 6.42
CA ALA A 78 16.62 6.79 6.58
C ALA A 78 16.64 5.68 5.53
N ARG A 79 15.46 5.19 5.13
CA ARG A 79 15.34 4.06 4.21
C ARG A 79 13.98 4.08 3.50
N VAL A 80 13.98 3.66 2.23
CA VAL A 80 12.76 3.42 1.45
C VAL A 80 12.77 1.99 0.90
N VAL A 81 11.64 1.30 1.03
CA VAL A 81 11.42 -0.05 0.49
C VAL A 81 10.29 0.03 -0.53
N TYR A 82 10.65 -0.05 -1.80
CA TYR A 82 9.72 -0.09 -2.91
C TYR A 82 10.30 -0.93 -4.06
N PRO A 83 9.59 -1.97 -4.55
CA PRO A 83 10.13 -2.85 -5.59
C PRO A 83 10.49 -2.15 -6.91
N GLY A 84 9.94 -0.95 -7.14
CA GLY A 84 10.25 -0.11 -8.30
C GLY A 84 11.62 0.56 -8.26
N LEU A 85 12.23 0.75 -7.08
CA LEU A 85 13.54 1.38 -6.93
C LEU A 85 14.68 0.45 -7.35
N GLU A 86 15.80 1.02 -7.84
CA GLU A 86 16.95 0.24 -8.29
C GLU A 86 17.67 -0.47 -7.13
N ASN A 87 17.67 0.13 -5.95
CA ASN A 87 18.30 -0.40 -4.74
C ASN A 87 17.45 -1.43 -3.98
N TYR A 88 16.26 -1.79 -4.50
CA TYR A 88 15.41 -2.80 -3.84
C TYR A 88 16.14 -4.16 -3.77
N PRO A 89 16.33 -4.74 -2.55
CA PRO A 89 17.20 -5.91 -2.36
C PRO A 89 16.84 -7.12 -3.22
N GLN A 90 15.55 -7.33 -3.48
CA GLN A 90 15.02 -8.45 -4.25
C GLN A 90 14.55 -8.03 -5.65
N ARG A 91 15.14 -6.99 -6.23
CA ARG A 91 14.69 -6.43 -7.50
C ARG A 91 14.65 -7.43 -8.66
N ALA A 92 15.65 -8.31 -8.76
CA ALA A 92 15.67 -9.34 -9.80
C ALA A 92 14.49 -10.30 -9.68
N LEU A 93 14.17 -10.72 -8.46
CA LEU A 93 13.01 -11.56 -8.17
C LEU A 93 11.69 -10.80 -8.42
N ALA A 94 11.59 -9.54 -8.00
CA ALA A 94 10.44 -8.70 -8.27
C ALA A 94 10.19 -8.55 -9.78
N LYS A 95 11.22 -8.25 -10.57
CA LYS A 95 11.10 -8.18 -12.04
C LYS A 95 10.67 -9.49 -12.69
N LYS A 96 11.00 -10.64 -12.08
CA LYS A 96 10.57 -11.96 -12.56
C LYS A 96 9.10 -12.25 -12.24
N GLN A 97 8.64 -11.89 -11.04
CA GLN A 97 7.34 -12.30 -10.53
C GLN A 97 6.23 -11.24 -10.70
N MET A 98 6.58 -9.95 -10.56
CA MET A 98 5.64 -8.84 -10.61
C MET A 98 5.48 -8.34 -12.04
N ARG A 99 4.63 -9.01 -12.80
CA ARG A 99 4.40 -8.71 -14.23
C ARG A 99 2.92 -8.57 -14.52
N SER A 100 2.59 -7.64 -15.39
CA SER A 100 1.28 -7.56 -16.03
C SER A 100 1.15 -8.63 -17.14
N PRO A 101 -0.07 -8.85 -17.65
CA PRO A 101 -0.31 -9.82 -18.73
C PRO A 101 0.51 -9.55 -20.01
N ASP A 102 0.90 -8.31 -20.28
CA ASP A 102 1.77 -7.92 -21.40
C ASP A 102 3.27 -8.14 -21.11
N GLY A 103 3.61 -8.65 -19.93
CA GLY A 103 4.97 -8.91 -19.49
C GLY A 103 5.72 -7.72 -18.92
N SER A 104 5.12 -6.53 -18.86
CA SER A 104 5.74 -5.35 -18.26
C SER A 104 5.89 -5.50 -16.74
N PHE A 105 6.95 -4.90 -16.20
CA PHE A 105 7.20 -4.91 -14.76
C PHE A 105 6.20 -4.04 -14.02
N THR A 106 5.54 -4.60 -13.01
CA THR A 106 4.48 -3.96 -12.23
C THR A 106 4.80 -3.98 -10.73
N PRO A 107 5.64 -3.05 -10.23
CA PRO A 107 6.11 -3.06 -8.83
C PRO A 107 5.02 -2.76 -7.79
N GLY A 108 3.80 -2.49 -8.23
CA GLY A 108 2.68 -2.17 -7.35
C GLY A 108 2.72 -0.74 -6.81
N ASN A 109 1.83 -0.45 -5.87
CA ASN A 109 1.60 0.90 -5.34
C ASN A 109 1.84 1.02 -3.83
N MET A 110 2.59 0.08 -3.24
CA MET A 110 2.92 0.07 -1.82
C MET A 110 4.34 0.54 -1.59
N ILE A 111 4.50 1.57 -0.78
CA ILE A 111 5.79 2.09 -0.33
C ILE A 111 5.86 1.92 1.19
N TYR A 112 7.00 1.47 1.68
CA TYR A 112 7.34 1.52 3.08
C TYR A 112 8.60 2.38 3.22
N PHE A 113 8.63 3.27 4.20
CA PHE A 113 9.83 4.03 4.52
C PHE A 113 10.02 4.17 6.02
N GLU A 114 11.25 4.45 6.43
CA GLU A 114 11.65 4.68 7.82
C GLU A 114 12.16 6.12 7.94
N THR A 115 11.68 6.85 8.93
CA THR A 115 12.22 8.17 9.25
C THR A 115 13.57 8.03 9.96
N VAL A 116 14.35 9.10 10.01
CA VAL A 116 15.60 9.13 10.77
C VAL A 116 15.31 8.91 12.27
N GLU A 117 16.09 8.03 12.91
CA GLU A 117 15.86 7.61 14.30
C GLU A 117 16.10 8.71 15.33
N GLU A 118 15.53 8.53 16.53
CA GLU A 118 15.63 9.45 17.67
C GLU A 118 17.07 9.76 18.12
N ASN A 119 18.02 8.85 17.87
CA ASN A 119 19.44 9.01 18.26
C ASN A 119 20.25 9.80 17.22
N ALA A 120 19.66 10.17 16.11
CA ALA A 120 20.33 10.99 15.09
C ALA A 120 20.45 12.45 15.54
N ALA A 121 21.35 13.18 14.91
CA ALA A 121 21.53 14.62 15.19
C ALA A 121 20.25 15.44 14.95
N GLU A 122 19.43 15.00 13.99
CA GLU A 122 18.11 15.59 13.68
C GLU A 122 17.05 14.46 13.60
N PRO A 123 16.51 14.01 14.73
CA PRO A 123 15.52 12.92 14.75
C PRO A 123 14.20 13.37 14.14
N VAL A 124 13.53 12.46 13.44
CA VAL A 124 12.21 12.71 12.84
C VAL A 124 11.17 11.78 13.43
N ASN A 125 10.19 12.36 14.08
CA ASN A 125 9.09 11.60 14.67
C ASN A 125 8.05 11.21 13.60
N ASN A 126 8.05 9.94 13.18
CA ASN A 126 7.11 9.42 12.20
C ASN A 126 5.63 9.56 12.60
N ILE A 127 5.33 9.53 13.91
CA ILE A 127 3.96 9.72 14.41
C ILE A 127 3.51 11.15 14.14
N LYS A 128 4.37 12.15 14.34
CA LYS A 128 4.07 13.54 14.01
C LYS A 128 3.86 13.74 12.51
N VAL A 129 4.67 13.08 11.66
CA VAL A 129 4.47 13.11 10.20
C VAL A 129 3.08 12.59 9.83
N VAL A 130 2.73 11.40 10.31
CA VAL A 130 1.43 10.76 10.02
C VAL A 130 0.28 11.57 10.60
N ASP A 131 0.42 12.11 11.80
CA ASP A 131 -0.58 12.92 12.49
C ASP A 131 -0.85 14.24 11.75
N TRP A 132 0.21 14.91 11.28
CA TRP A 132 0.07 16.13 10.49
C TRP A 132 -0.67 15.85 9.18
N ILE A 133 -0.28 14.80 8.47
CA ILE A 133 -0.95 14.37 7.23
C ILE A 133 -2.43 14.07 7.50
N ALA A 134 -2.73 13.34 8.55
CA ALA A 134 -4.11 12.99 8.90
C ALA A 134 -5.01 14.22 9.14
N LYS A 135 -4.44 15.32 9.63
CA LYS A 135 -5.18 16.53 9.99
C LYS A 135 -5.25 17.58 8.88
N HIS A 136 -4.26 17.61 7.98
CA HIS A 136 -4.07 18.74 7.06
C HIS A 136 -3.92 18.38 5.60
N ALA A 137 -3.52 17.14 5.26
CA ALA A 137 -3.33 16.74 3.88
C ALA A 137 -4.65 16.47 3.16
N TYR A 138 -4.76 16.90 1.91
CA TYR A 138 -5.87 16.58 1.02
C TYR A 138 -5.63 15.32 0.20
N THR A 139 -4.37 14.99 -0.05
CA THR A 139 -3.95 13.90 -0.95
C THR A 139 -3.89 12.56 -0.24
N MET A 140 -3.68 12.56 1.07
CA MET A 140 -3.50 11.35 1.86
C MET A 140 -4.52 11.24 2.98
N THR A 141 -4.98 10.02 3.23
CA THR A 141 -5.92 9.71 4.31
C THR A 141 -5.29 8.72 5.28
N LEU A 142 -5.34 9.00 6.57
CA LEU A 142 -4.96 8.03 7.61
C LEU A 142 -5.94 6.87 7.60
N ALA A 143 -5.47 5.69 7.24
CA ALA A 143 -6.29 4.48 7.22
C ALA A 143 -5.45 3.20 7.24
N VAL A 144 -5.99 2.18 7.89
CA VAL A 144 -5.43 0.84 7.99
C VAL A 144 -5.54 0.02 6.68
N SER A 145 -6.24 0.52 5.67
CA SER A 145 -6.47 -0.14 4.40
C SER A 145 -5.35 0.11 3.38
N LEU A 146 -5.51 -0.43 2.17
CA LEU A 146 -4.60 -0.23 1.04
C LEU A 146 -5.31 -0.46 -0.30
N GLY A 147 -4.67 -0.10 -1.42
CA GLY A 147 -5.12 -0.46 -2.76
C GLY A 147 -6.38 0.26 -3.24
N GLN A 148 -6.62 1.47 -2.75
CA GLN A 148 -7.74 2.31 -3.18
C GLN A 148 -7.30 3.37 -4.20
N LEU A 149 -8.27 4.09 -4.81
CA LEU A 149 -8.03 5.27 -5.62
C LEU A 149 -7.37 6.40 -4.82
N ARG A 150 -7.64 6.44 -3.53
CA ARG A 150 -7.12 7.40 -2.58
C ARG A 150 -5.80 6.93 -2.00
N THR A 151 -4.84 7.82 -1.86
CA THR A 151 -3.59 7.53 -1.14
C THR A 151 -3.88 7.37 0.35
N LEU A 152 -3.44 6.24 0.91
CA LEU A 152 -3.61 5.89 2.31
C LEU A 152 -2.25 5.80 3.00
N ILE A 153 -2.16 6.34 4.20
CA ILE A 153 -0.95 6.33 5.02
C ILE A 153 -1.25 5.75 6.40
N GLU A 154 -0.30 5.02 6.96
CA GLU A 154 -0.35 4.54 8.35
C GLU A 154 1.03 4.38 8.97
N ASN A 155 1.06 4.33 10.30
CA ASN A 155 2.16 3.78 11.07
C ASN A 155 1.84 2.31 11.40
N PRO A 156 2.49 1.31 10.74
CA PRO A 156 2.15 -0.09 10.96
C PRO A 156 2.38 -0.55 12.40
N GLY A 157 3.43 -0.05 13.04
CA GLY A 157 3.78 -0.40 14.41
C GLY A 157 2.74 0.03 15.44
N ALA A 158 2.12 1.19 15.24
CA ALA A 158 1.10 1.75 16.14
C ALA A 158 -0.33 1.33 15.77
N MET A 159 -0.57 0.89 14.53
CA MET A 159 -1.91 0.62 14.00
C MET A 159 -2.12 -0.86 13.67
N THR A 160 -1.78 -1.30 12.48
CA THR A 160 -2.09 -2.66 11.99
C THR A 160 -1.39 -3.77 12.77
N HIS A 161 -0.20 -3.52 13.28
CA HIS A 161 0.62 -4.51 13.99
C HIS A 161 0.82 -4.19 15.48
N ALA A 162 0.00 -3.31 16.04
CA ALA A 162 0.08 -2.91 17.45
C ALA A 162 -0.02 -4.10 18.44
N ALA A 163 -0.81 -5.13 18.08
CA ALA A 163 -0.97 -6.33 18.90
C ALA A 163 0.20 -7.31 18.79
N VAL A 164 1.14 -7.14 17.84
CA VAL A 164 2.32 -7.99 17.68
C VAL A 164 3.43 -7.49 18.60
N PRO A 165 4.12 -8.36 19.39
CA PRO A 165 5.25 -7.95 20.21
C PRO A 165 6.32 -7.18 19.42
N ALA A 166 6.91 -6.15 20.04
CA ALA A 166 7.85 -5.25 19.36
C ALA A 166 9.03 -6.00 18.70
N GLU A 167 9.62 -6.98 19.39
CA GLU A 167 10.71 -7.81 18.88
C GLU A 167 10.32 -8.53 17.58
N LYS A 168 9.12 -9.13 17.55
CA LYS A 168 8.61 -9.84 16.37
C LYS A 168 8.26 -8.89 15.21
N ARG A 169 7.87 -7.64 15.51
CA ARG A 169 7.68 -6.62 14.48
C ARG A 169 9.01 -6.28 13.82
N ILE A 170 10.05 -6.05 14.60
CA ILE A 170 11.40 -5.74 14.12
C ILE A 170 11.97 -6.91 13.30
N GLU A 171 11.85 -8.15 13.79
CA GLU A 171 12.22 -9.36 13.03
C GLU A 171 11.48 -9.48 11.71
N GLY A 172 10.20 -9.07 11.67
CA GLY A 172 9.36 -9.00 10.47
C GLY A 172 9.63 -7.79 9.56
N GLY A 173 10.61 -6.93 9.90
CA GLY A 173 10.98 -5.75 9.11
C GLY A 173 10.07 -4.54 9.32
N ILE A 174 9.30 -4.50 10.41
CA ILE A 174 8.48 -3.36 10.80
C ILE A 174 9.20 -2.58 11.88
N ALA A 175 9.93 -1.55 11.49
CA ALA A 175 10.66 -0.68 12.40
C ALA A 175 9.71 0.25 13.19
N PRO A 176 10.09 0.69 14.41
CA PRO A 176 9.30 1.63 15.21
C PRO A 176 9.05 2.97 14.49
N ASN A 177 10.02 3.42 13.72
CA ASN A 177 9.99 4.64 12.91
C ASN A 177 9.43 4.42 11.49
N GLY A 178 8.80 3.25 11.23
CA GLY A 178 8.27 2.87 9.93
C GLY A 178 6.94 3.56 9.60
N VAL A 179 6.77 3.88 8.32
CA VAL A 179 5.53 4.42 7.72
C VAL A 179 5.21 3.64 6.46
N ARG A 180 3.95 3.27 6.29
CA ARG A 180 3.45 2.61 5.08
C ARG A 180 2.52 3.53 4.30
N ILE A 181 2.70 3.57 2.99
CA ILE A 181 1.84 4.32 2.08
C ILE A 181 1.30 3.35 1.01
N SER A 182 0.02 3.45 0.75
CA SER A 182 -0.65 2.86 -0.41
C SER A 182 -1.03 4.00 -1.35
N ILE A 183 -0.28 4.17 -2.43
CA ILE A 183 -0.46 5.27 -3.38
C ILE A 183 -1.76 5.09 -4.18
N GLY A 184 -2.53 6.16 -4.25
CA GLY A 184 -3.72 6.29 -5.08
C GLY A 184 -3.42 6.85 -6.47
N VAL A 185 -4.39 7.60 -7.00
CA VAL A 185 -4.29 8.19 -8.36
C VAL A 185 -4.01 9.70 -8.35
N GLU A 186 -3.76 10.26 -7.18
CA GLU A 186 -3.44 11.68 -7.00
C GLU A 186 -2.13 12.05 -7.73
N SER A 187 -1.88 13.35 -7.87
CA SER A 187 -0.61 13.86 -8.42
C SER A 187 0.55 13.56 -7.46
N ALA A 188 1.66 13.08 -7.99
CA ALA A 188 2.89 12.89 -7.20
C ALA A 188 3.36 14.21 -6.59
N GLU A 189 3.29 15.31 -7.32
CA GLU A 189 3.67 16.65 -6.86
C GLU A 189 2.87 17.09 -5.63
N ASP A 190 1.56 16.82 -5.62
CA ASP A 190 0.70 17.19 -4.51
C ASP A 190 0.98 16.33 -3.27
N ILE A 191 1.21 15.02 -3.45
CA ILE A 191 1.62 14.11 -2.37
C ILE A 191 2.97 14.55 -1.79
N ILE A 192 3.94 14.87 -2.63
CA ILE A 192 5.27 15.34 -2.22
C ILE A 192 5.16 16.65 -1.43
N ARG A 193 4.34 17.59 -1.89
CA ARG A 193 4.11 18.87 -1.19
C ARG A 193 3.51 18.66 0.21
N ASP A 194 2.60 17.70 0.36
CA ASP A 194 2.05 17.36 1.67
C ASP A 194 3.11 16.70 2.58
N PHE A 195 4.01 15.88 2.02
CA PHE A 195 5.15 15.35 2.77
C PHE A 195 6.15 16.44 3.20
N GLU A 196 6.50 17.37 2.32
CA GLU A 196 7.39 18.50 2.66
C GLU A 196 6.89 19.24 3.90
N LYS A 197 5.59 19.60 3.90
CA LYS A 197 4.96 20.28 5.04
C LYS A 197 4.93 19.40 6.29
N ALA A 198 4.64 18.10 6.16
CA ALA A 198 4.61 17.18 7.28
C ALA A 198 6.00 17.02 7.92
N PHE A 199 7.04 16.89 7.11
CA PHE A 199 8.41 16.80 7.59
C PHE A 199 8.90 18.09 8.28
N GLU A 200 8.52 19.25 7.79
CA GLU A 200 8.82 20.54 8.44
C GLU A 200 8.25 20.61 9.86
N GLN A 201 7.09 20.00 10.10
CA GLN A 201 6.41 20.02 11.40
C GLN A 201 6.81 18.85 12.32
N ALA A 202 7.56 17.89 11.82
CA ALA A 202 7.99 16.69 12.58
C ALA A 202 9.38 16.79 13.19
N LYS A 203 10.06 17.90 12.96
CA LYS A 203 11.36 18.25 13.58
C LYS A 203 11.24 18.46 15.08
#